data_7e758a20a4148d2727fca4068d3f2573
#
_entry.id   7e758a20a4148d2727fca4068d3f2573
#
_cell.length_a   1.000
_cell.length_b   1.000
_cell.length_c   1.000
_cell.angle_alpha   90.00
_cell.angle_beta   90.00
_cell.angle_gamma   90.00
#
_symmetry.space_group_name_H-M   'P 1'
#
loop_
_entity.id
_entity.type
_entity.pdbx_description
1 polymer ?
#
loop_
_entity_poly.entity_id
_entity_poly.type
_entity_poly.pdbx_seq_one_letter_code
_entity_poly.pdbx_strand_id
1 'polypeptide(L)'
;RDQPRSRGLGDVYKRQHFNCNVVVGSDGIITGAQGGHPDTAQGAKCTIVIAPLLQGRIPAICTDVTTVTTPGESVDIVVTDYGVAVNPRRPDLLEALKAADCVPLKTIEELRDIAYSIVGEPEKVQFGDRIVGIIEARDGTVMDVVREVKPFSFRED
;
A
#
# COMPACT_ATOMS: atom_id res chain seq x y z
N ARG A 1 -5.53 -9.35 -19.72
CA ARG A 1 -4.69 -10.00 -18.68
C ARG A 1 -5.62 -10.92 -17.90
N ASP A 2 -5.39 -12.24 -18.01
CA ASP A 2 -6.15 -13.22 -17.23
C ASP A 2 -5.72 -13.14 -15.76
N GLN A 3 -6.61 -12.64 -14.93
CA GLN A 3 -6.41 -12.71 -13.48
C GLN A 3 -6.83 -14.08 -12.97
N PRO A 4 -6.04 -14.77 -12.14
CA PRO A 4 -6.49 -15.98 -11.49
C PRO A 4 -7.61 -15.64 -10.50
N ARG A 5 -8.82 -16.11 -10.82
CA ARG A 5 -9.99 -16.00 -9.96
C ARG A 5 -9.83 -16.85 -8.71
N SER A 6 -10.22 -16.29 -7.58
CA SER A 6 -10.39 -16.93 -6.27
C SER A 6 -9.12 -17.43 -5.56
N ARG A 7 -8.52 -16.57 -4.76
CA ARG A 7 -7.83 -16.99 -3.53
C ARG A 7 -8.42 -16.19 -2.36
N GLY A 8 -8.66 -16.91 -1.27
CA GLY A 8 -9.41 -16.44 -0.10
C GLY A 8 -9.05 -15.05 0.38
N LEU A 9 -10.05 -14.32 0.74
CA LEU A 9 -10.06 -13.04 1.45
C LEU A 9 -9.11 -13.12 2.65
N GLY A 10 -8.02 -12.39 2.63
CA GLY A 10 -7.18 -12.26 3.80
C GLY A 10 -5.68 -12.12 3.49
N ASP A 11 -4.87 -12.58 4.37
CA ASP A 11 -3.44 -12.33 4.55
C ASP A 11 -2.51 -12.40 3.33
N VAL A 12 -2.91 -13.05 2.23
CA VAL A 12 -2.05 -13.21 1.06
C VAL A 12 -1.89 -11.90 0.29
N TYR A 13 -2.92 -11.07 0.20
CA TYR A 13 -2.85 -9.78 -0.49
C TYR A 13 -2.13 -8.71 0.33
N LYS A 14 -2.21 -8.75 1.65
CA LYS A 14 -1.58 -7.76 2.53
C LYS A 14 -0.05 -7.85 2.55
N ARG A 15 0.50 -9.01 2.20
CA ARG A 15 1.95 -9.25 2.13
C ARG A 15 2.57 -8.96 0.76
N GLN A 16 1.79 -8.51 -0.21
CA GLN A 16 2.33 -8.14 -1.51
C GLN A 16 2.90 -6.72 -1.43
N HIS A 17 4.14 -6.59 -1.89
CA HIS A 17 4.79 -5.29 -2.03
C HIS A 17 4.00 -4.39 -3.00
N PHE A 18 4.10 -3.09 -2.84
CA PHE A 18 3.43 -2.07 -3.66
C PHE A 18 1.91 -1.96 -3.49
N ASN A 19 1.29 -2.64 -2.53
CA ASN A 19 -0.10 -2.38 -2.21
C ASN A 19 -0.30 -0.94 -1.71
N CYS A 20 -1.38 -0.29 -2.15
CA CYS A 20 -1.72 1.05 -1.70
C CYS A 20 -3.00 1.04 -0.86
N ASN A 21 -3.02 1.89 0.15
CA ASN A 21 -4.16 2.19 0.99
C ASN A 21 -4.45 3.70 0.93
N VAL A 22 -5.67 4.06 0.52
CA VAL A 22 -6.13 5.45 0.45
C VAL A 22 -7.45 5.67 1.19
N VAL A 23 -7.95 4.66 1.90
CA VAL A 23 -9.26 4.67 2.56
C VAL A 23 -9.14 4.72 4.06
N VAL A 24 -8.22 3.96 4.64
CA VAL A 24 -8.11 3.76 6.08
C VAL A 24 -6.85 4.42 6.62
N GLY A 25 -7.00 5.26 7.63
CA GLY A 25 -5.88 5.91 8.30
C GLY A 25 -4.97 4.94 9.06
N SER A 26 -3.83 5.45 9.55
CA SER A 26 -2.90 4.68 10.38
C SER A 26 -3.48 4.23 11.73
N ASP A 27 -4.59 4.84 12.13
CA ASP A 27 -5.39 4.52 13.33
C ASP A 27 -6.51 3.49 13.04
N GLY A 28 -6.64 3.03 11.80
CA GLY A 28 -7.67 2.10 11.37
C GLY A 28 -9.04 2.74 11.06
N ILE A 29 -9.15 4.07 11.14
CA ILE A 29 -10.40 4.79 10.87
C ILE A 29 -10.52 5.08 9.38
N ILE A 30 -11.73 4.96 8.83
CA ILE A 30 -12.01 5.35 7.44
C ILE A 30 -11.91 6.87 7.33
N THR A 31 -10.97 7.35 6.52
CA THR A 31 -10.70 8.78 6.32
C THR A 31 -11.12 9.29 4.95
N GLY A 32 -11.40 8.38 4.02
CA GLY A 32 -11.73 8.72 2.65
C GLY A 32 -12.36 7.57 1.87
N ALA A 33 -12.35 7.70 0.56
CA ALA A 33 -12.80 6.68 -0.38
C ALA A 33 -11.72 6.42 -1.42
N GLN A 34 -11.76 5.24 -2.03
CA GLN A 34 -10.77 4.85 -3.05
C GLN A 34 -10.88 5.69 -4.35
N GLY A 35 -12.06 6.25 -4.63
CA GLY A 35 -12.31 6.98 -5.87
C GLY A 35 -11.97 6.16 -7.10
N GLY A 36 -11.31 6.79 -8.07
CA GLY A 36 -10.81 6.10 -9.27
C GLY A 36 -9.39 5.55 -9.15
N HIS A 37 -8.79 5.53 -7.98
CA HIS A 37 -7.39 5.13 -7.79
C HIS A 37 -7.10 3.71 -8.30
N PRO A 38 -7.86 2.66 -7.91
CA PRO A 38 -7.63 1.31 -8.42
C PRO A 38 -7.93 1.17 -9.91
N ASP A 39 -9.00 1.81 -10.41
CA ASP A 39 -9.39 1.74 -11.82
C ASP A 39 -8.33 2.37 -12.73
N THR A 40 -7.82 3.54 -12.32
CA THR A 40 -6.76 4.25 -13.05
C THR A 40 -5.47 3.44 -13.06
N ALA A 41 -5.09 2.89 -11.91
CA ALA A 41 -3.90 2.05 -11.80
C ALA A 41 -4.01 0.77 -12.66
N GLN A 42 -5.17 0.12 -12.64
CA GLN A 42 -5.39 -1.11 -13.41
C GLN A 42 -5.44 -0.86 -14.94
N GLY A 43 -5.96 0.29 -15.35
CA GLY A 43 -6.11 0.66 -16.77
C GLY A 43 -4.86 1.24 -17.42
N ALA A 44 -3.89 1.72 -16.63
CA ALA A 44 -2.70 2.37 -17.14
C ALA A 44 -1.66 1.38 -17.71
N LYS A 45 -0.85 1.83 -18.65
CA LYS A 45 0.33 1.09 -19.14
C LYS A 45 1.47 1.12 -18.15
N CYS A 46 1.56 2.20 -17.39
CA CYS A 46 2.53 2.41 -16.32
C CYS A 46 1.87 3.25 -15.24
N THR A 47 1.85 2.73 -14.03
CA THR A 47 1.30 3.40 -12.86
C THR A 47 2.42 3.86 -11.94
N ILE A 48 2.48 5.16 -11.70
CA ILE A 48 3.44 5.80 -10.82
C ILE A 48 2.68 6.39 -9.63
N VAL A 49 3.01 5.90 -8.44
CA VAL A 49 2.52 6.48 -7.18
C VAL A 49 3.57 7.44 -6.65
N ILE A 50 3.16 8.67 -6.37
CA ILE A 50 4.04 9.70 -5.81
C ILE A 50 3.54 10.03 -4.40
N ALA A 51 4.39 9.88 -3.42
CA ALA A 51 4.09 10.21 -2.04
C ALA A 51 5.38 10.67 -1.32
N PRO A 52 5.32 11.61 -0.37
CA PRO A 52 6.45 11.85 0.51
C PRO A 52 6.72 10.58 1.32
N LEU A 53 7.98 10.30 1.66
CA LEU A 53 8.34 9.14 2.48
C LEU A 53 7.67 9.19 3.85
N LEU A 54 7.50 10.40 4.39
CA LEU A 54 6.89 10.68 5.69
C LEU A 54 5.79 11.74 5.54
N GLN A 55 4.64 11.49 6.14
CA GLN A 55 3.59 12.50 6.37
C GLN A 55 3.59 12.90 7.84
N GLY A 56 4.35 13.94 8.18
CA GLY A 56 4.65 14.28 9.57
C GLY A 56 5.46 13.16 10.25
N ARG A 57 4.85 12.45 11.20
CA ARG A 57 5.47 11.31 11.89
C ARG A 57 4.96 9.95 11.42
N ILE A 58 4.21 9.91 10.33
CA ILE A 58 3.62 8.68 9.81
C ILE A 58 4.41 8.26 8.57
N PRO A 59 5.00 7.04 8.55
CA PRO A 59 5.66 6.53 7.36
C PRO A 59 4.64 6.21 6.27
N ALA A 60 4.90 6.67 5.04
CA ALA A 60 4.04 6.37 3.89
C ALA A 60 4.30 4.96 3.35
N ILE A 61 5.52 4.43 3.56
CA ILE A 61 5.92 3.08 3.17
C ILE A 61 5.98 2.22 4.43
N CYS A 62 5.13 1.20 4.48
CA CYS A 62 5.01 0.28 5.63
C CYS A 62 5.21 -1.17 5.20
N THR A 63 5.47 -2.04 6.16
CA THR A 63 5.56 -3.49 5.93
C THR A 63 4.24 -4.05 5.41
N ASP A 64 3.13 -3.65 6.01
CA ASP A 64 1.78 -4.06 5.63
C ASP A 64 0.87 -2.83 5.56
N VAL A 65 0.06 -2.73 4.52
CA VAL A 65 -0.99 -1.72 4.48
C VAL A 65 -2.19 -2.17 5.31
N THR A 66 -2.84 -1.23 5.98
CA THR A 66 -4.01 -1.49 6.83
C THR A 66 -5.16 -2.11 6.03
N THR A 67 -5.36 -1.61 4.82
CA THR A 67 -6.40 -2.09 3.88
C THR A 67 -5.88 -1.93 2.46
N VAL A 68 -6.05 -2.96 1.64
CA VAL A 68 -5.66 -2.90 0.23
C VAL A 68 -6.76 -2.25 -0.58
N THR A 69 -6.51 -1.05 -1.07
CA THR A 69 -7.43 -0.33 -1.97
C THR A 69 -6.96 -0.34 -3.41
N THR A 70 -5.65 -0.47 -3.64
CA THR A 70 -5.08 -0.70 -4.96
C THR A 70 -4.05 -1.81 -4.84
N PRO A 71 -4.26 -2.92 -5.54
CA PRO A 71 -3.35 -4.06 -5.52
C PRO A 71 -1.98 -3.68 -6.08
N GLY A 72 -0.91 -4.14 -5.44
CA GLY A 72 0.47 -3.83 -5.83
C GLY A 72 0.85 -4.32 -7.22
N GLU A 73 0.13 -5.29 -7.76
CA GLU A 73 0.31 -5.74 -9.14
C GLU A 73 -0.07 -4.68 -10.19
N SER A 74 -0.86 -3.67 -9.79
CA SER A 74 -1.26 -2.54 -10.64
C SER A 74 -0.37 -1.32 -10.47
N VAL A 75 0.62 -1.37 -9.55
CA VAL A 75 1.56 -0.27 -9.30
C VAL A 75 2.94 -0.65 -9.80
N ASP A 76 3.50 0.13 -10.70
CA ASP A 76 4.78 -0.16 -11.34
C ASP A 76 5.94 0.57 -10.64
N ILE A 77 5.73 1.80 -10.21
CA ILE A 77 6.78 2.65 -9.63
C ILE A 77 6.22 3.42 -8.43
N VAL A 78 7.02 3.53 -7.38
CA VAL A 78 6.77 4.43 -6.25
C VAL A 78 7.88 5.47 -6.20
N VAL A 79 7.50 6.74 -6.21
CA VAL A 79 8.42 7.89 -6.13
C VAL A 79 8.26 8.58 -4.79
N THR A 80 9.36 8.75 -4.10
CA THR A 80 9.42 9.48 -2.84
C THR A 80 10.53 10.55 -2.89
N ASP A 81 10.56 11.43 -1.93
CA ASP A 81 11.64 12.41 -1.71
C ASP A 81 12.98 11.77 -1.32
N TYR A 82 13.02 10.47 -1.00
CA TYR A 82 14.21 9.70 -0.65
C TYR A 82 14.68 8.73 -1.74
N GLY A 83 13.89 8.54 -2.79
CA GLY A 83 14.26 7.65 -3.89
C GLY A 83 13.05 7.09 -4.62
N VAL A 84 13.36 6.28 -5.63
CA VAL A 84 12.39 5.67 -6.54
C VAL A 84 12.49 4.15 -6.43
N ALA A 85 11.38 3.50 -6.14
CA ALA A 85 11.27 2.06 -6.12
C ALA A 85 10.48 1.56 -7.32
N VAL A 86 11.05 0.59 -8.05
CA VAL A 86 10.40 -0.08 -9.19
C VAL A 86 9.89 -1.44 -8.72
N ASN A 87 8.65 -1.75 -9.08
CA ASN A 87 8.08 -3.04 -8.77
C ASN A 87 8.90 -4.16 -9.43
N PRO A 88 9.32 -5.19 -8.70
CA PRO A 88 10.09 -6.32 -9.25
C PRO A 88 9.41 -7.04 -10.43
N ARG A 89 8.11 -6.85 -10.62
CA ARG A 89 7.35 -7.37 -11.76
C ARG A 89 7.61 -6.60 -13.08
N ARG A 90 8.32 -5.48 -13.00
CA ARG A 90 8.67 -4.61 -14.13
C ARG A 90 10.19 -4.48 -14.31
N PRO A 91 10.89 -5.59 -14.58
CA PRO A 91 12.33 -5.56 -14.84
C PRO A 91 12.70 -4.66 -16.01
N ASP A 92 11.82 -4.52 -17.01
CA ASP A 92 11.95 -3.61 -18.13
C ASP A 92 12.13 -2.15 -17.70
N LEU A 93 11.30 -1.68 -16.77
CA LEU A 93 11.40 -0.33 -16.22
C LEU A 93 12.63 -0.15 -15.34
N LEU A 94 12.97 -1.17 -14.55
CA LEU A 94 14.13 -1.11 -13.68
C LEU A 94 15.44 -0.99 -14.49
N GLU A 95 15.57 -1.78 -15.55
CA GLU A 95 16.74 -1.72 -16.45
C GLU A 95 16.83 -0.37 -17.18
N ALA A 96 15.69 0.13 -17.69
CA ALA A 96 15.64 1.42 -18.37
C ALA A 96 16.05 2.57 -17.43
N LEU A 97 15.57 2.58 -16.18
CA LEU A 97 15.94 3.62 -15.21
C LEU A 97 17.37 3.50 -14.72
N LYS A 98 17.92 2.29 -14.59
CA LYS A 98 19.33 2.07 -14.32
C LYS A 98 20.21 2.60 -15.45
N ALA A 99 19.83 2.32 -16.69
CA ALA A 99 20.59 2.79 -17.87
C ALA A 99 20.54 4.32 -18.01
N ALA A 100 19.43 4.94 -17.65
CA ALA A 100 19.26 6.39 -17.69
C ALA A 100 20.02 7.13 -16.59
N ASP A 101 20.30 6.47 -15.47
CA ASP A 101 21.02 7.00 -14.30
C ASP A 101 20.54 8.41 -13.86
N CYS A 102 19.24 8.62 -13.91
CA CYS A 102 18.64 9.93 -13.69
C CYS A 102 17.91 10.09 -12.34
N VAL A 103 17.73 8.99 -11.59
CA VAL A 103 17.02 8.98 -10.29
C VAL A 103 17.71 8.03 -9.30
N PRO A 104 17.68 8.33 -7.99
CA PRO A 104 18.21 7.44 -6.97
C PRO A 104 17.30 6.22 -6.82
N LEU A 105 17.67 5.10 -7.42
CA LEU A 105 16.93 3.85 -7.32
C LEU A 105 17.16 3.18 -5.96
N LYS A 106 16.08 2.73 -5.35
CA LYS A 106 16.05 1.96 -4.09
C LYS A 106 15.01 0.86 -4.20
N THR A 107 15.12 -0.14 -3.34
CA THR A 107 14.02 -1.09 -3.17
C THR A 107 12.94 -0.49 -2.28
N ILE A 108 11.73 -1.04 -2.31
CA ILE A 108 10.64 -0.58 -1.45
C ILE A 108 10.96 -0.84 0.02
N GLU A 109 11.70 -1.91 0.31
CA GLU A 109 12.19 -2.26 1.63
C GLU A 109 13.21 -1.24 2.15
N GLU A 110 14.15 -0.81 1.31
CA GLU A 110 15.11 0.24 1.68
C GLU A 110 14.40 1.56 2.02
N LEU A 111 13.39 1.94 1.24
CA LEU A 111 12.58 3.13 1.54
C LEU A 111 11.82 2.99 2.87
N ARG A 112 11.22 1.83 3.14
CA ARG A 112 10.59 1.54 4.42
C ARG A 112 11.58 1.64 5.58
N ASP A 113 12.75 1.03 5.44
CA ASP A 113 13.76 1.00 6.50
C ASP A 113 14.29 2.41 6.80
N ILE A 114 14.44 3.25 5.77
CA ILE A 114 14.75 4.67 5.96
C ILE A 114 13.64 5.36 6.76
N ALA A 115 12.37 5.17 6.38
CA ALA A 115 11.24 5.75 7.09
C ALA A 115 11.23 5.33 8.57
N TYR A 116 11.39 4.02 8.83
CA TYR A 116 11.39 3.48 10.20
C TYR A 116 12.60 3.93 11.04
N SER A 117 13.74 4.18 10.39
CA SER A 117 14.90 4.75 11.08
C SER A 117 14.67 6.18 11.59
N ILE A 118 13.78 6.92 10.94
CA ILE A 118 13.48 8.32 11.28
C ILE A 118 12.34 8.42 12.31
N VAL A 119 11.25 7.67 12.11
CA VAL A 119 10.02 7.83 12.92
C VAL A 119 9.65 6.60 13.74
N GLY A 120 10.38 5.50 13.59
CA GLY A 120 10.07 4.21 14.21
C GLY A 120 9.07 3.39 13.39
N GLU A 121 8.94 2.12 13.71
CA GLU A 121 7.91 1.25 13.15
C GLU A 121 6.55 1.64 13.76
N PRO A 122 5.51 1.85 12.94
CA PRO A 122 4.19 2.21 13.47
C PRO A 122 3.57 1.05 14.25
N GLU A 123 2.88 1.39 15.31
CA GLU A 123 2.09 0.41 16.06
C GLU A 123 0.98 -0.17 15.19
N LYS A 124 0.80 -1.50 15.28
CA LYS A 124 -0.25 -2.18 14.53
C LYS A 124 -1.60 -1.93 15.16
N VAL A 125 -2.56 -1.48 14.36
CA VAL A 125 -3.94 -1.30 14.78
C VAL A 125 -4.53 -2.63 15.22
N GLN A 126 -5.20 -2.63 16.37
CA GLN A 126 -5.93 -3.79 16.89
C GLN A 126 -7.35 -3.80 16.30
N PHE A 127 -7.64 -4.78 15.46
CA PHE A 127 -8.96 -4.93 14.87
C PHE A 127 -9.80 -5.97 15.61
N GLY A 128 -11.11 -5.74 15.62
CA GLY A 128 -12.11 -6.73 15.99
C GLY A 128 -12.45 -7.68 14.84
N ASP A 129 -13.39 -8.58 15.10
CA ASP A 129 -13.84 -9.55 14.10
C ASP A 129 -14.96 -8.99 13.20
N ARG A 130 -15.58 -7.89 13.59
CA ARG A 130 -16.69 -7.29 12.85
C ARG A 130 -16.16 -6.59 11.61
N ILE A 131 -16.71 -6.95 10.44
CA ILE A 131 -16.48 -6.26 9.17
C ILE A 131 -17.45 -5.07 9.11
N VAL A 132 -16.91 -3.88 8.89
CA VAL A 132 -17.65 -2.63 8.80
C VAL A 132 -17.72 -2.08 7.38
N GLY A 133 -16.88 -2.58 6.48
CA GLY A 133 -16.87 -2.19 5.09
C GLY A 133 -16.18 -3.22 4.21
N ILE A 134 -16.45 -3.14 2.91
CA ILE A 134 -15.84 -3.99 1.88
C ILE A 134 -15.18 -3.08 0.86
N ILE A 135 -13.98 -3.43 0.45
CA ILE A 135 -13.27 -2.80 -0.66
C ILE A 135 -13.51 -3.65 -1.89
N GLU A 136 -14.23 -3.09 -2.83
CA GLU A 136 -14.68 -3.78 -4.03
C GLU A 136 -14.09 -3.14 -5.29
N ALA A 137 -13.61 -3.96 -6.21
CA ALA A 137 -13.19 -3.53 -7.53
C ALA A 137 -14.43 -3.28 -8.41
N ARG A 138 -14.23 -2.58 -9.54
CA ARG A 138 -15.32 -2.24 -10.47
C ARG A 138 -16.07 -3.46 -11.03
N ASP A 139 -15.43 -4.61 -11.13
CA ASP A 139 -16.02 -5.86 -11.60
C ASP A 139 -16.78 -6.65 -10.50
N GLY A 140 -16.88 -6.10 -9.29
CA GLY A 140 -17.52 -6.74 -8.14
C GLY A 140 -16.59 -7.67 -7.34
N THR A 141 -15.32 -7.76 -7.70
CA THR A 141 -14.35 -8.56 -6.94
C THR A 141 -14.02 -7.87 -5.62
N VAL A 142 -14.19 -8.58 -4.50
CA VAL A 142 -13.79 -8.07 -3.19
C VAL A 142 -12.27 -8.12 -3.07
N MET A 143 -11.64 -6.95 -2.92
CA MET A 143 -10.19 -6.81 -2.79
C MET A 143 -9.74 -6.96 -1.34
N ASP A 144 -10.45 -6.33 -0.40
CA ASP A 144 -10.16 -6.40 1.03
C ASP A 144 -11.42 -6.03 1.84
N VAL A 145 -11.30 -6.08 3.16
CA VAL A 145 -12.35 -5.70 4.09
C VAL A 145 -11.82 -4.68 5.09
N VAL A 146 -12.70 -3.77 5.52
CA VAL A 146 -12.43 -2.87 6.64
C VAL A 146 -13.05 -3.48 7.90
N ARG A 147 -12.26 -3.60 8.95
CA ARG A 147 -12.67 -4.16 10.23
C ARG A 147 -12.86 -3.07 11.26
N GLU A 148 -13.74 -3.33 12.21
CA GLU A 148 -13.92 -2.49 13.39
C GLU A 148 -12.60 -2.38 14.16
N VAL A 149 -12.24 -1.17 14.56
CA VAL A 149 -11.09 -0.95 15.45
C VAL A 149 -11.51 -1.28 16.88
N LYS A 150 -10.72 -2.07 17.58
CA LYS A 150 -10.97 -2.32 19.02
C LYS A 150 -10.76 -1.02 19.80
N PRO A 151 -11.62 -0.73 20.78
CA PRO A 151 -11.42 0.42 21.66
C PRO A 151 -10.03 0.38 22.28
N PHE A 152 -9.40 1.53 22.32
CA PHE A 152 -8.10 1.67 23.01
C PHE A 152 -8.34 1.37 24.49
N SER A 153 -7.84 0.25 24.99
CA SER A 153 -7.82 -0.01 26.43
C SER A 153 -6.62 0.75 27.00
N PHE A 154 -6.87 1.82 27.72
CA PHE A 154 -5.85 2.36 28.61
C PHE A 154 -5.48 1.23 29.57
N ARG A 155 -4.21 0.86 29.63
CA ARG A 155 -3.74 0.02 30.75
C ARG A 155 -3.96 0.84 32.01
N GLU A 156 -4.89 0.39 32.84
CA GLU A 156 -4.91 0.81 34.25
C GLU A 156 -3.66 0.20 34.88
N ASP A 157 -2.66 1.04 35.15
CA ASP A 157 -1.49 0.69 35.94
C ASP A 157 -1.87 0.54 37.42
#